data_8775e850d85bf0833e6ae472dc62211c
#
_entry.id   8775e850d85bf0833e6ae472dc62211c
#
_cell.length_a   1.000
_cell.length_b   1.000
_cell.length_c   1.000
_cell.angle_alpha   90.00
_cell.angle_beta   90.00
_cell.angle_gamma   90.00
#
_symmetry.space_group_name_H-M   'P 1'
#
loop_
_entity.id
_entity.type
_entity.pdbx_description
1 polymer ?
#
loop_
_entity_poly.entity_id
_entity_poly.type
_entity_poly.pdbx_seq_one_letter_code
_entity_poly.pdbx_strand_id
1 'polypeptide(L)'
;MIRETGEFVINLTTEELAFATDYCGVKSGRDVDKFKETGLTREKAEKVKAPMIAEAPVSIECKVKEIRELGSHHMFIAQVAAVHADEKYMDEKNRFDLNRARPIVYSHGEYLGTGKKLGTFGYSVKKAKKQAKKR
;
A
#
# COMPACT_ATOMS: atom_id res chain seq x y z
N MET A 1 -20.48 0.00 -4.74
CA MET A 1 -19.39 0.98 -5.02
C MET A 1 -18.47 0.47 -6.14
N ILE A 2 -17.41 -0.34 -5.90
CA ILE A 2 -16.46 -0.71 -6.98
C ILE A 2 -17.14 -1.35 -8.20
N ARG A 3 -18.16 -2.20 -8.02
CA ARG A 3 -18.95 -2.78 -9.13
C ARG A 3 -19.65 -1.71 -10.00
N GLU A 4 -20.07 -0.63 -9.39
CA GLU A 4 -20.83 0.45 -10.07
C GLU A 4 -19.90 1.45 -10.74
N THR A 5 -18.80 1.80 -10.07
CA THR A 5 -17.84 2.79 -10.56
C THR A 5 -16.82 2.21 -11.55
N GLY A 6 -16.52 0.91 -11.43
CA GLY A 6 -15.49 0.25 -12.22
C GLY A 6 -14.06 0.70 -11.91
N GLU A 7 -13.86 1.42 -10.82
CA GLU A 7 -12.56 2.01 -10.46
C GLU A 7 -12.35 2.10 -8.95
N PHE A 8 -11.08 2.10 -8.53
CA PHE A 8 -10.69 2.27 -7.13
C PHE A 8 -9.22 2.70 -7.02
N VAL A 9 -8.82 3.11 -5.81
CA VAL A 9 -7.44 3.40 -5.46
C VAL A 9 -7.00 2.48 -4.32
N ILE A 10 -5.83 1.88 -4.44
CA ILE A 10 -5.15 1.17 -3.36
C ILE A 10 -4.15 2.14 -2.74
N ASN A 11 -4.37 2.48 -1.46
CA ASN A 11 -3.45 3.30 -0.68
C ASN A 11 -2.66 2.38 0.25
N LEU A 12 -1.32 2.34 0.13
CA LEU A 12 -0.50 1.53 1.01
C LEU A 12 -0.49 2.13 2.42
N THR A 13 -0.60 1.27 3.42
CA THR A 13 -0.74 1.68 4.81
C THR A 13 0.57 1.55 5.58
N THR A 14 0.75 2.43 6.56
CA THR A 14 1.95 2.56 7.38
C THR A 14 1.61 2.42 8.86
N GLU A 15 2.62 2.37 9.73
CA GLU A 15 2.41 2.35 11.18
C GLU A 15 1.62 3.59 11.64
N GLU A 16 1.84 4.76 11.03
CA GLU A 16 1.09 5.99 11.31
C GLU A 16 -0.39 5.90 10.89
N LEU A 17 -0.67 5.12 9.85
CA LEU A 17 -2.02 4.90 9.33
C LEU A 17 -2.73 3.68 9.94
N ALA A 18 -2.11 2.96 10.89
CA ALA A 18 -2.65 1.71 11.43
C ALA A 18 -4.05 1.88 12.05
N PHE A 19 -4.25 2.93 12.88
CA PHE A 19 -5.56 3.24 13.45
C PHE A 19 -6.61 3.51 12.36
N ALA A 20 -6.29 4.34 11.38
CA ALA A 20 -7.23 4.67 10.31
C ALA A 20 -7.52 3.45 9.42
N THR A 21 -6.53 2.56 9.24
CA THR A 21 -6.69 1.30 8.50
C THR A 21 -7.71 0.40 9.19
N ASP A 22 -7.57 0.17 10.49
CA ASP A 22 -8.50 -0.63 11.29
C ASP A 22 -9.90 0.00 11.30
N TYR A 23 -9.99 1.29 11.64
CA TYR A 23 -11.26 2.03 11.66
C TYR A 23 -12.01 1.91 10.32
N CYS A 24 -11.32 2.11 9.21
CA CYS A 24 -11.89 2.01 7.88
C CYS A 24 -12.32 0.58 7.51
N GLY A 25 -11.67 -0.43 8.07
CA GLY A 25 -12.03 -1.84 7.90
C GLY A 25 -13.29 -2.24 8.68
N VAL A 26 -13.46 -1.67 9.89
CA VAL A 26 -14.58 -2.01 10.79
C VAL A 26 -15.84 -1.20 10.49
N LYS A 27 -15.72 0.11 10.22
CA LYS A 27 -16.86 1.00 9.99
C LYS A 27 -17.30 1.00 8.53
N SER A 28 -18.63 1.01 8.33
CA SER A 28 -19.20 1.14 7.00
C SER A 28 -19.17 2.60 6.51
N GLY A 29 -18.75 2.82 5.27
CA GLY A 29 -18.86 4.14 4.63
C GLY A 29 -20.28 4.59 4.33
N ARG A 30 -21.31 3.75 4.63
CA ARG A 30 -22.72 4.14 4.59
C ARG A 30 -23.12 4.92 5.85
N ASP A 31 -22.44 4.65 6.96
CA ASP A 31 -22.80 5.13 8.28
C ASP A 31 -21.95 6.33 8.70
N VAL A 32 -20.73 6.43 8.19
CA VAL A 32 -19.75 7.46 8.58
C VAL A 32 -18.98 8.01 7.38
N ASP A 33 -18.61 9.31 7.45
CA ASP A 33 -17.57 9.88 6.57
C ASP A 33 -16.19 9.53 7.13
N LYS A 34 -15.57 8.50 6.55
CA LYS A 34 -14.29 7.98 7.02
C LYS A 34 -13.15 9.02 6.98
N PHE A 35 -13.13 9.92 6.00
CA PHE A 35 -12.14 10.99 5.95
C PHE A 35 -12.28 11.95 7.13
N LYS A 36 -13.53 12.36 7.43
CA LYS A 36 -13.82 13.25 8.57
C LYS A 36 -13.44 12.59 9.90
N GLU A 37 -13.84 11.32 10.09
CA GLU A 37 -13.62 10.61 11.36
C GLU A 37 -12.14 10.27 11.61
N THR A 38 -11.39 9.98 10.56
CA THR A 38 -9.96 9.62 10.69
C THR A 38 -9.02 10.82 10.54
N GLY A 39 -9.54 11.97 10.11
CA GLY A 39 -8.71 13.16 9.84
C GLY A 39 -7.83 13.06 8.61
N LEU A 40 -8.03 12.03 7.77
CA LEU A 40 -7.26 11.84 6.54
C LEU A 40 -7.62 12.86 5.47
N THR A 41 -6.63 13.26 4.67
CA THR A 41 -6.80 14.24 3.61
C THR A 41 -7.13 13.56 2.29
N ARG A 42 -8.24 14.02 1.66
CA ARG A 42 -8.57 13.61 0.29
C ARG A 42 -7.63 14.27 -0.70
N GLU A 43 -7.08 13.46 -1.59
CA GLU A 43 -6.31 13.94 -2.73
C GLU A 43 -6.95 13.47 -4.03
N LYS A 44 -6.91 14.34 -5.06
CA LYS A 44 -7.50 14.03 -6.36
C LYS A 44 -6.59 13.07 -7.12
N ALA A 45 -7.15 11.95 -7.59
CA ALA A 45 -6.49 11.05 -8.51
C ALA A 45 -6.43 11.63 -9.95
N GLU A 46 -5.53 11.12 -10.77
CA GLU A 46 -5.35 11.58 -12.16
C GLU A 46 -6.21 10.81 -13.16
N LYS A 47 -6.34 9.51 -13.00
CA LYS A 47 -6.94 8.59 -13.99
C LYS A 47 -8.26 8.01 -13.57
N VAL A 48 -8.61 8.11 -12.28
CA VAL A 48 -9.87 7.61 -11.71
C VAL A 48 -10.56 8.69 -10.88
N LYS A 49 -11.85 8.51 -10.61
CA LYS A 49 -12.63 9.45 -9.77
C LYS A 49 -12.51 9.16 -8.29
N ALA A 50 -12.14 7.92 -7.93
CA ALA A 50 -11.91 7.56 -6.55
C ALA A 50 -10.74 8.37 -5.97
N PRO A 51 -10.89 8.98 -4.77
CA PRO A 51 -9.84 9.80 -4.20
C PRO A 51 -8.65 8.95 -3.71
N MET A 52 -7.46 9.55 -3.73
CA MET A 52 -6.30 9.10 -3.01
C MET A 52 -6.35 9.59 -1.55
N ILE A 53 -5.48 9.04 -0.72
CA ILE A 53 -5.20 9.48 0.65
C ILE A 53 -3.82 10.14 0.65
N ALA A 54 -3.75 11.45 0.93
CA ALA A 54 -2.51 12.23 0.84
C ALA A 54 -1.41 11.72 1.79
N GLU A 55 -1.79 11.12 2.91
CA GLU A 55 -0.85 10.56 3.90
C GLU A 55 -0.27 9.20 3.50
N ALA A 56 -0.80 8.56 2.43
CA ALA A 56 -0.30 7.27 1.98
C ALA A 56 1.02 7.42 1.21
N PRO A 57 2.04 6.58 1.49
CA PRO A 57 3.33 6.66 0.81
C PRO A 57 3.26 6.26 -0.66
N VAL A 58 2.27 5.45 -1.02
CA VAL A 58 1.97 5.01 -2.38
C VAL A 58 0.48 4.91 -2.57
N SER A 59 -0.01 5.45 -3.68
CA SER A 59 -1.39 5.30 -4.14
C SER A 59 -1.40 4.71 -5.54
N ILE A 60 -2.20 3.66 -5.75
CA ILE A 60 -2.29 2.91 -7.01
C ILE A 60 -3.70 3.07 -7.57
N GLU A 61 -3.83 3.77 -8.68
CA GLU A 61 -5.10 3.97 -9.38
C GLU A 61 -5.42 2.77 -10.26
N CYS A 62 -6.61 2.21 -10.09
CA CYS A 62 -7.02 0.97 -10.72
C CYS A 62 -8.33 1.12 -11.48
N LYS A 63 -8.39 0.55 -12.69
CA LYS A 63 -9.61 0.38 -13.49
C LYS A 63 -9.96 -1.09 -13.62
N VAL A 64 -11.16 -1.47 -13.17
CA VAL A 64 -11.63 -2.86 -13.18
C VAL A 64 -11.73 -3.38 -14.62
N LYS A 65 -11.17 -4.56 -14.86
CA LYS A 65 -11.27 -5.30 -16.12
C LYS A 65 -12.25 -6.46 -16.03
N GLU A 66 -12.25 -7.15 -14.88
CA GLU A 66 -13.07 -8.33 -14.66
C GLU A 66 -13.50 -8.40 -13.21
N ILE A 67 -14.71 -8.89 -12.96
CA ILE A 67 -15.23 -9.17 -11.63
C ILE A 67 -15.66 -10.64 -11.62
N ARG A 68 -15.09 -11.42 -10.69
CA ARG A 68 -15.49 -12.81 -10.45
C ARG A 68 -16.21 -12.94 -9.13
N GLU A 69 -17.42 -13.45 -9.19
CA GLU A 69 -18.23 -13.72 -8.00
C GLU A 69 -17.83 -15.09 -7.44
N LEU A 70 -17.28 -15.10 -6.21
CA LEU A 70 -16.75 -16.30 -5.54
C LEU A 70 -17.57 -16.63 -4.27
N GLY A 71 -18.90 -16.53 -4.35
CA GLY A 71 -19.78 -16.74 -3.22
C GLY A 71 -19.78 -15.57 -2.24
N SER A 72 -19.17 -15.71 -1.07
CA SER A 72 -19.14 -14.67 -0.04
C SER A 72 -18.28 -13.45 -0.41
N HIS A 73 -17.39 -13.59 -1.38
CA HIS A 73 -16.45 -12.54 -1.79
C HIS A 73 -16.44 -12.37 -3.31
N HIS A 74 -16.01 -11.19 -3.75
CA HIS A 74 -15.78 -10.88 -5.16
C HIS A 74 -14.29 -10.64 -5.38
N MET A 75 -13.74 -11.21 -6.45
CA MET A 75 -12.40 -10.93 -6.91
C MET A 75 -12.46 -9.89 -8.04
N PHE A 76 -11.73 -8.79 -7.87
CA PHE A 76 -11.60 -7.75 -8.88
C PHE A 76 -10.25 -7.88 -9.57
N ILE A 77 -10.24 -8.07 -10.88
CA ILE A 77 -9.05 -8.00 -11.71
C ILE A 77 -9.04 -6.60 -12.33
N ALA A 78 -7.99 -5.83 -12.07
CA ALA A 78 -7.91 -4.45 -12.49
C ALA A 78 -6.60 -4.14 -13.20
N GLN A 79 -6.66 -3.18 -14.10
CA GLN A 79 -5.50 -2.56 -14.73
C GLN A 79 -5.01 -1.43 -13.82
N VAL A 80 -3.71 -1.39 -13.55
CA VAL A 80 -3.06 -0.24 -12.93
C VAL A 80 -3.01 0.89 -13.97
N ALA A 81 -3.65 2.01 -13.66
CA ALA A 81 -3.74 3.18 -14.54
C ALA A 81 -2.67 4.24 -14.21
N ALA A 82 -2.32 4.39 -12.94
CA ALA A 82 -1.24 5.24 -12.46
C ALA A 82 -0.73 4.75 -11.10
N VAL A 83 0.51 5.11 -10.76
CA VAL A 83 1.11 4.89 -9.45
C VAL A 83 1.73 6.21 -9.00
N HIS A 84 1.35 6.65 -7.80
CA HIS A 84 1.90 7.83 -7.13
C HIS A 84 2.74 7.36 -5.97
N ALA A 85 3.94 7.91 -5.83
CA ALA A 85 4.85 7.65 -4.73
C ALA A 85 5.31 8.97 -4.12
N ASP A 86 5.27 9.08 -2.79
CA ASP A 86 5.68 10.28 -2.08
C ASP A 86 7.20 10.44 -2.16
N GLU A 87 7.65 11.59 -2.67
CA GLU A 87 9.07 11.91 -2.92
C GLU A 87 9.92 11.82 -1.64
N LYS A 88 9.36 12.05 -0.46
CA LYS A 88 10.10 11.93 0.82
C LYS A 88 10.69 10.54 1.07
N TYR A 89 10.20 9.52 0.36
CA TYR A 89 10.72 8.15 0.42
C TYR A 89 11.64 7.78 -0.75
N MET A 90 11.96 8.73 -1.62
CA MET A 90 12.99 8.55 -2.64
C MET A 90 14.39 8.71 -2.05
N ASP A 91 15.35 7.92 -2.52
CA ASP A 91 16.77 8.10 -2.18
C ASP A 91 17.46 9.09 -3.14
N GLU A 92 18.71 9.43 -2.87
CA GLU A 92 19.52 10.33 -3.70
C GLU A 92 19.72 9.83 -5.15
N LYS A 93 19.39 8.57 -5.41
CA LYS A 93 19.45 7.93 -6.74
C LYS A 93 18.08 7.77 -7.37
N ASN A 94 17.07 8.50 -6.89
CA ASN A 94 15.68 8.41 -7.32
C ASN A 94 15.10 6.97 -7.22
N ARG A 95 15.50 6.19 -6.21
CA ARG A 95 14.91 4.89 -5.94
C ARG A 95 13.97 5.00 -4.75
N PHE A 96 12.77 4.48 -4.92
CA PHE A 96 11.77 4.44 -3.85
C PHE A 96 12.16 3.40 -2.78
N ASP A 97 12.18 3.81 -1.52
CA ASP A 97 12.43 2.95 -0.36
C ASP A 97 11.18 2.80 0.51
N LEU A 98 10.37 1.80 0.20
CA LEU A 98 9.14 1.52 0.93
C LEU A 98 9.39 1.24 2.42
N ASN A 99 10.56 0.70 2.80
CA ASN A 99 10.84 0.40 4.22
C ASN A 99 10.92 1.67 5.07
N ARG A 100 11.35 2.79 4.49
CA ARG A 100 11.35 4.10 5.18
C ARG A 100 9.94 4.58 5.52
N ALA A 101 8.94 4.16 4.75
CA ALA A 101 7.54 4.47 5.02
C ALA A 101 6.95 3.63 6.15
N ARG A 102 7.68 2.62 6.65
CA ARG A 102 7.25 1.74 7.74
C ARG A 102 5.88 1.09 7.47
N PRO A 103 5.76 0.31 6.37
CA PRO A 103 4.50 -0.35 6.03
C PRO A 103 4.10 -1.35 7.11
N ILE A 104 2.80 -1.60 7.24
CA ILE A 104 2.25 -2.57 8.18
C ILE A 104 1.82 -3.86 7.48
N VAL A 105 1.74 -4.93 8.26
CA VAL A 105 1.22 -6.23 7.87
C VAL A 105 0.06 -6.59 8.78
N TYR A 106 -1.06 -7.05 8.21
CA TYR A 106 -2.15 -7.64 8.96
C TYR A 106 -2.00 -9.16 8.99
N SER A 107 -1.88 -9.74 10.17
CA SER A 107 -1.72 -11.19 10.35
C SER A 107 -2.44 -11.67 11.59
N HIS A 108 -3.28 -12.70 11.43
CA HIS A 108 -4.02 -13.36 12.53
C HIS A 108 -4.78 -12.38 13.46
N GLY A 109 -5.37 -11.33 12.89
CA GLY A 109 -6.14 -10.37 13.68
C GLY A 109 -5.31 -9.24 14.30
N GLU A 110 -4.02 -9.16 14.00
CA GLU A 110 -3.09 -8.18 14.53
C GLU A 110 -2.44 -7.35 13.41
N TYR A 111 -2.19 -6.07 13.70
CA TYR A 111 -1.40 -5.18 12.85
C TYR A 111 0.04 -5.17 13.35
N LEU A 112 0.98 -5.49 12.48
CA LEU A 112 2.40 -5.60 12.80
C LEU A 112 3.20 -4.65 11.90
N GLY A 113 4.22 -4.02 12.46
CA GLY A 113 5.22 -3.29 11.67
C GLY A 113 6.15 -4.26 10.94
N THR A 114 6.74 -3.81 9.82
CA THR A 114 7.79 -4.57 9.15
C THR A 114 9.08 -4.56 9.97
N GLY A 115 9.71 -5.72 10.09
CA GLY A 115 10.94 -5.89 10.87
C GLY A 115 12.19 -5.44 10.12
N LYS A 116 13.36 -5.80 10.68
CA LYS A 116 14.66 -5.50 10.08
C LYS A 116 14.84 -6.21 8.74
N LYS A 117 15.60 -5.58 7.85
CA LYS A 117 15.99 -6.15 6.56
C LYS A 117 16.74 -7.47 6.74
N LEU A 118 16.26 -8.55 6.16
CA LEU A 118 16.86 -9.87 6.21
C LEU A 118 17.93 -10.08 5.13
N GLY A 119 17.78 -9.42 3.98
CA GLY A 119 18.71 -9.56 2.86
C GLY A 119 18.29 -8.70 1.68
N THR A 120 19.01 -8.82 0.58
CA THR A 120 18.67 -8.23 -0.72
C THR A 120 18.43 -9.33 -1.74
N PHE A 121 17.73 -9.03 -2.82
CA PHE A 121 17.53 -9.99 -3.90
C PHE A 121 18.87 -10.67 -4.28
N GLY A 122 18.86 -11.99 -4.34
CA GLY A 122 20.03 -12.81 -4.64
C GLY A 122 21.04 -12.96 -3.51
N TYR A 123 20.76 -12.53 -2.27
CA TYR A 123 21.70 -12.66 -1.15
C TYR A 123 22.09 -14.12 -0.85
N SER A 124 21.18 -15.08 -1.07
CA SER A 124 21.39 -16.52 -0.82
C SER A 124 22.41 -17.19 -1.75
N VAL A 125 22.61 -16.61 -2.93
CA VAL A 125 23.53 -17.15 -3.94
C VAL A 125 24.80 -16.31 -4.10
N LYS A 126 24.98 -15.27 -3.30
CA LYS A 126 26.22 -14.48 -3.29
C LYS A 126 27.36 -15.32 -2.74
N LYS A 127 28.43 -15.54 -3.54
CA LYS A 127 29.66 -16.19 -3.07
C LYS A 127 30.21 -15.39 -1.89
N ALA A 128 30.52 -16.07 -0.77
CA ALA A 128 31.23 -15.46 0.34
C ALA A 128 32.55 -14.86 -0.19
N LYS A 129 32.79 -13.57 0.08
CA LYS A 129 34.11 -12.98 -0.22
C LYS A 129 35.14 -13.77 0.59
N LYS A 130 36.06 -14.46 -0.08
CA LYS A 130 37.22 -15.05 0.59
C LYS A 130 37.89 -13.93 1.37
N GLN A 131 37.90 -14.04 2.70
CA GLN A 131 38.73 -13.17 3.53
C GLN A 131 40.17 -13.38 3.04
N ALA A 132 40.78 -12.37 2.44
CA ALA A 132 42.18 -12.36 2.15
C ALA A 132 42.91 -12.47 3.50
N LYS A 133 43.51 -13.64 3.78
CA LYS A 133 44.44 -13.80 4.87
C LYS A 133 45.59 -12.82 4.62
N LYS A 134 45.60 -11.72 5.41
CA LYS A 134 46.84 -10.95 5.55
C LYS A 134 47.89 -11.87 6.20
N ARG A 135 48.91 -12.22 5.46
CA ARG A 135 50.20 -12.66 5.99
C ARG A 135 50.95 -11.47 6.51
#